data_2bde49a90138a8675b7a4013f5789793
#
_entry.id   2bde49a90138a8675b7a4013f5789793
#
_cell.length_a   1.000
_cell.length_b   1.000
_cell.length_c   1.000
_cell.angle_alpha   90.00
_cell.angle_beta   90.00
_cell.angle_gamma   90.00
#
_symmetry.space_group_name_H-M   'P 1'
#
loop_
_entity.id
_entity.type
_entity.pdbx_description
1 polymer ?
#
loop_
_entity_poly.entity_id
_entity_poly.type
_entity_poly.pdbx_seq_one_letter_code
_entity_poly.pdbx_strand_id
1 'polypeptide(L)'
;NYLKTRSNGTWAWPPMLFDNQPAKVKDFLDVMAETGTLPEFECFDVGIVRCVEMYVQTGMYAGVPEYNFVMGVESGMPADADLLPILLKLKIKDAPWQTTLIGRSEIWPVHRRTAELGGHLRSGLEDTFYLPDGSKVTSNAPLIEQLATYAREAGRAVASPTEARQMLGLAVA
;
A
#
# COMPACT_ATOMS: atom_id res chain seq x y z
N ASN A 1 -11.98 16.33 -5.44
CA ASN A 1 -12.99 15.38 -5.95
C ASN A 1 -12.75 15.18 -7.43
N TYR A 2 -12.31 14.01 -7.79
CA TYR A 2 -11.95 13.58 -9.16
C TYR A 2 -13.11 13.74 -10.16
N LEU A 3 -14.34 13.48 -9.71
CA LEU A 3 -15.53 13.58 -10.53
C LEU A 3 -16.11 15.00 -10.60
N LYS A 4 -15.46 16.01 -10.00
CA LYS A 4 -15.89 17.40 -10.17
C LYS A 4 -15.58 17.92 -11.56
N THR A 5 -16.54 18.61 -12.13
CA THR A 5 -16.32 19.43 -13.31
C THR A 5 -15.90 20.83 -12.92
N ARG A 6 -15.06 21.46 -13.75
CA ARG A 6 -14.77 22.89 -13.69
C ARG A 6 -15.99 23.70 -14.16
N SER A 7 -16.01 25.00 -13.88
CA SER A 7 -17.10 25.89 -14.32
C SER A 7 -17.36 25.90 -15.84
N ASN A 8 -16.37 25.53 -16.64
CA ASN A 8 -16.46 25.41 -18.09
C ASN A 8 -16.97 24.04 -18.57
N GLY A 9 -17.44 23.17 -17.68
CA GLY A 9 -17.95 21.84 -17.98
C GLY A 9 -16.89 20.75 -18.23
N THR A 10 -15.59 21.08 -18.18
CA THR A 10 -14.52 20.06 -18.28
C THR A 10 -14.27 19.38 -16.94
N TRP A 11 -13.77 18.13 -16.97
CA TRP A 11 -13.36 17.43 -15.76
C TRP A 11 -12.23 18.18 -15.05
N ALA A 12 -12.24 18.17 -13.73
CA ALA A 12 -11.20 18.84 -12.91
C ALA A 12 -9.81 18.22 -13.15
N TRP A 13 -9.77 16.93 -13.43
CA TRP A 13 -8.57 16.19 -13.78
C TRP A 13 -8.61 15.72 -15.22
N PRO A 14 -7.50 15.79 -15.97
CA PRO A 14 -7.46 15.22 -17.30
C PRO A 14 -7.64 13.70 -17.23
N PRO A 15 -8.22 13.08 -18.26
CA PRO A 15 -8.25 11.63 -18.37
C PRO A 15 -6.81 11.10 -18.33
N MET A 16 -6.54 10.18 -17.41
CA MET A 16 -5.23 9.55 -17.26
C MET A 16 -5.41 8.03 -17.26
N LEU A 17 -4.80 7.37 -18.21
CA LEU A 17 -4.70 5.92 -18.22
C LEU A 17 -3.41 5.51 -17.53
N PHE A 18 -3.53 4.80 -16.42
CA PHE A 18 -2.38 4.17 -15.76
C PHE A 18 -2.26 2.74 -16.27
N ASP A 19 -1.50 2.58 -17.36
CA ASP A 19 -1.41 1.32 -18.10
C ASP A 19 -0.27 0.45 -17.59
N ASN A 20 -0.61 -0.71 -17.02
CA ASN A 20 0.31 -1.74 -16.57
C ASN A 20 0.08 -3.04 -17.35
N GLN A 21 0.30 -3.02 -18.65
CA GLN A 21 0.22 -4.22 -19.48
C GLN A 21 1.20 -5.29 -18.98
N PRO A 22 0.85 -6.59 -19.04
CA PRO A 22 1.69 -7.68 -18.54
C PRO A 22 3.11 -7.67 -19.10
N ALA A 23 3.29 -7.32 -20.38
CA ALA A 23 4.61 -7.21 -20.99
C ALA A 23 5.47 -6.13 -20.30
N LYS A 24 4.90 -4.95 -20.05
CA LYS A 24 5.58 -3.86 -19.36
C LYS A 24 5.92 -4.20 -17.90
N VAL A 25 5.00 -4.89 -17.21
CA VAL A 25 5.23 -5.37 -15.84
C VAL A 25 6.39 -6.38 -15.85
N LYS A 26 6.40 -7.29 -16.83
CA LYS A 26 7.50 -8.25 -16.97
C LYS A 26 8.85 -7.56 -17.15
N ASP A 27 8.93 -6.57 -18.03
CA ASP A 27 10.17 -5.81 -18.27
C ASP A 27 10.70 -5.17 -16.97
N PHE A 28 9.81 -4.61 -16.14
CA PHE A 28 10.20 -4.06 -14.84
C PHE A 28 10.69 -5.15 -13.88
N LEU A 29 9.99 -6.28 -13.80
CA LEU A 29 10.38 -7.39 -12.94
C LEU A 29 11.72 -8.00 -13.35
N ASP A 30 12.01 -8.09 -14.65
CA ASP A 30 13.29 -8.56 -15.18
C ASP A 30 14.44 -7.62 -14.75
N VAL A 31 14.28 -6.30 -14.92
CA VAL A 31 15.27 -5.32 -14.47
C VAL A 31 15.47 -5.34 -12.96
N MET A 32 14.39 -5.50 -12.19
CA MET A 32 14.48 -5.62 -10.73
C MET A 32 15.25 -6.89 -10.31
N ALA A 33 15.02 -8.01 -10.99
CA ALA A 33 15.76 -9.24 -10.76
C ALA A 33 17.25 -9.09 -11.07
N GLU A 34 17.60 -8.45 -12.18
CA GLU A 34 19.00 -8.17 -12.59
C GLU A 34 19.73 -7.26 -11.58
N THR A 35 19.03 -6.30 -10.98
CA THR A 35 19.60 -5.32 -10.05
C THR A 35 19.51 -5.74 -8.58
N GLY A 36 18.87 -6.87 -8.27
CA GLY A 36 18.61 -7.30 -6.90
C GLY A 36 17.60 -6.41 -6.16
N THR A 37 16.74 -5.70 -6.89
CA THR A 37 15.66 -4.87 -6.32
C THR A 37 14.43 -5.73 -6.10
N LEU A 38 13.79 -5.61 -4.93
CA LEU A 38 12.54 -6.29 -4.64
C LEU A 38 11.35 -5.42 -5.06
N PRO A 39 10.37 -5.98 -5.79
CA PRO A 39 9.14 -5.26 -6.13
C PRO A 39 8.17 -5.22 -4.96
N GLU A 40 7.54 -4.07 -4.76
CA GLU A 40 6.32 -3.90 -3.99
C GLU A 40 5.15 -3.73 -4.98
N PHE A 41 4.10 -4.53 -4.82
CA PHE A 41 2.97 -4.54 -5.73
C PHE A 41 1.83 -3.68 -5.17
N GLU A 42 1.68 -2.47 -5.69
CA GLU A 42 0.56 -1.59 -5.35
C GLU A 42 -0.75 -2.07 -5.97
N CYS A 43 -1.69 -2.43 -5.11
CA CYS A 43 -2.99 -2.98 -5.47
C CYS A 43 -4.10 -1.98 -5.17
N PHE A 44 -4.65 -1.35 -6.19
CA PHE A 44 -5.72 -0.34 -6.12
C PHE A 44 -7.11 -0.95 -6.12
N ASP A 45 -7.24 -2.21 -6.50
CA ASP A 45 -8.47 -2.98 -6.51
C ASP A 45 -8.22 -4.49 -6.38
N VAL A 46 -9.31 -5.25 -6.23
CA VAL A 46 -9.29 -6.71 -6.07
C VAL A 46 -8.71 -7.42 -7.31
N GLY A 47 -8.94 -6.88 -8.51
CA GLY A 47 -8.43 -7.45 -9.76
C GLY A 47 -6.90 -7.40 -9.81
N ILE A 48 -6.30 -6.31 -9.32
CA ILE A 48 -4.84 -6.16 -9.25
C ILE A 48 -4.25 -7.16 -8.24
N VAL A 49 -4.89 -7.37 -7.08
CA VAL A 49 -4.45 -8.43 -6.12
C VAL A 49 -4.41 -9.80 -6.82
N ARG A 50 -5.44 -10.10 -7.62
CA ARG A 50 -5.48 -11.33 -8.41
C ARG A 50 -4.37 -11.39 -9.48
N CYS A 51 -4.05 -10.27 -10.15
CA CYS A 51 -2.96 -10.21 -11.13
C CYS A 51 -1.61 -10.57 -10.50
N VAL A 52 -1.31 -10.09 -9.29
CA VAL A 52 -0.05 -10.42 -8.59
C VAL A 52 0.06 -11.93 -8.35
N GLU A 53 -1.03 -12.58 -7.91
CA GLU A 53 -1.05 -14.03 -7.77
C GLU A 53 -0.76 -14.73 -9.12
N MET A 54 -1.34 -14.24 -10.21
CA MET A 54 -1.12 -14.80 -11.56
C MET A 54 0.33 -14.64 -12.02
N TYR A 55 0.99 -13.51 -11.70
CA TYR A 55 2.41 -13.31 -12.02
C TYR A 55 3.30 -14.36 -11.36
N VAL A 56 3.00 -14.72 -10.12
CA VAL A 56 3.71 -15.80 -9.42
C VAL A 56 3.37 -17.18 -10.02
N GLN A 57 2.10 -17.48 -10.25
CA GLN A 57 1.65 -18.77 -10.79
C GLN A 57 2.20 -19.06 -12.18
N THR A 58 2.38 -18.04 -13.01
CA THR A 58 2.91 -18.16 -14.37
C THR A 58 4.44 -18.12 -14.45
N GLY A 59 5.11 -17.92 -13.31
CA GLY A 59 6.58 -17.78 -13.26
C GLY A 59 7.09 -16.42 -13.77
N MET A 60 6.20 -15.44 -13.97
CA MET A 60 6.61 -14.06 -14.30
C MET A 60 7.38 -13.42 -13.16
N TYR A 61 7.03 -13.75 -11.92
CA TYR A 61 7.73 -13.36 -10.71
C TYR A 61 8.04 -14.60 -9.85
N ALA A 62 9.31 -14.82 -9.54
CA ALA A 62 9.77 -15.99 -8.81
C ALA A 62 9.95 -15.78 -7.30
N GLY A 63 9.82 -14.54 -6.82
CA GLY A 63 9.95 -14.19 -5.41
C GLY A 63 8.64 -14.33 -4.61
N VAL A 64 8.73 -13.98 -3.32
CA VAL A 64 7.54 -13.79 -2.49
C VAL A 64 7.05 -12.34 -2.70
N PRO A 65 5.84 -12.13 -3.22
CA PRO A 65 5.37 -10.77 -3.52
C PRO A 65 5.04 -10.02 -2.23
N GLU A 66 5.45 -8.76 -2.15
CA GLU A 66 4.98 -7.82 -1.13
C GLU A 66 3.77 -7.06 -1.67
N TYR A 67 2.64 -7.21 -1.00
CA TYR A 67 1.40 -6.55 -1.37
C TYR A 67 1.25 -5.21 -0.66
N ASN A 68 0.96 -4.16 -1.42
CA ASN A 68 0.55 -2.87 -0.88
C ASN A 68 -0.90 -2.58 -1.29
N PHE A 69 -1.82 -2.65 -0.36
CA PHE A 69 -3.23 -2.30 -0.61
C PHE A 69 -3.38 -0.79 -0.54
N VAL A 70 -3.47 -0.15 -1.70
CA VAL A 70 -3.65 1.30 -1.82
C VAL A 70 -5.14 1.63 -1.79
N MET A 71 -5.56 2.37 -0.77
CA MET A 71 -6.97 2.68 -0.53
C MET A 71 -7.18 4.18 -0.35
N GLY A 72 -8.38 4.67 -0.67
CA GLY A 72 -8.73 6.08 -0.59
C GLY A 72 -8.39 6.90 -1.82
N VAL A 73 -7.75 6.30 -2.83
CA VAL A 73 -7.57 6.92 -4.15
C VAL A 73 -8.90 6.87 -4.91
N GLU A 74 -9.29 7.98 -5.51
CA GLU A 74 -10.48 8.03 -6.35
C GLU A 74 -10.32 7.07 -7.53
N SER A 75 -11.32 6.28 -7.81
CA SER A 75 -11.37 5.16 -8.78
C SER A 75 -10.73 3.85 -8.31
N GLY A 76 -10.13 3.81 -7.11
CA GLY A 76 -9.66 2.59 -6.44
C GLY A 76 -10.58 2.16 -5.30
N MET A 77 -10.04 1.34 -4.40
CA MET A 77 -10.74 0.92 -3.19
C MET A 77 -10.95 2.10 -2.24
N PRO A 78 -12.12 2.25 -1.61
CA PRO A 78 -12.30 3.20 -0.51
C PRO A 78 -11.43 2.81 0.70
N ALA A 79 -11.11 3.78 1.56
CA ALA A 79 -10.43 3.53 2.82
C ALA A 79 -11.42 2.90 3.83
N ASP A 80 -11.70 1.62 3.65
CA ASP A 80 -12.66 0.83 4.43
C ASP A 80 -11.98 -0.41 5.01
N ALA A 81 -11.98 -0.51 6.34
CA ALA A 81 -11.34 -1.61 7.07
C ALA A 81 -12.00 -2.98 6.79
N ASP A 82 -13.27 -3.01 6.41
CA ASP A 82 -13.99 -4.26 6.11
C ASP A 82 -13.53 -4.92 4.81
N LEU A 83 -12.80 -4.21 3.96
CA LEU A 83 -12.16 -4.78 2.78
C LEU A 83 -10.91 -5.61 3.11
N LEU A 84 -10.20 -5.32 4.21
CA LEU A 84 -8.95 -5.98 4.54
C LEU A 84 -9.07 -7.51 4.66
N PRO A 85 -10.08 -8.09 5.36
CA PRO A 85 -10.24 -9.53 5.41
C PRO A 85 -10.47 -10.17 4.03
N ILE A 86 -11.10 -9.46 3.10
CA ILE A 86 -11.33 -9.92 1.72
C ILE A 86 -10.02 -9.94 0.96
N LEU A 87 -9.24 -8.87 1.02
CA LEU A 87 -7.93 -8.76 0.36
C LEU A 87 -6.95 -9.80 0.89
N LEU A 88 -6.94 -10.02 2.21
CA LEU A 88 -6.11 -11.04 2.85
C LEU A 88 -6.45 -12.47 2.42
N LYS A 89 -7.72 -12.72 2.08
CA LYS A 89 -8.18 -14.01 1.56
C LYS A 89 -7.73 -14.26 0.12
N LEU A 90 -7.50 -13.18 -0.64
CA LEU A 90 -7.16 -13.23 -2.06
C LEU A 90 -5.66 -13.17 -2.32
N LYS A 91 -4.88 -12.59 -1.43
CA LYS A 91 -3.43 -12.56 -1.57
C LYS A 91 -2.81 -13.94 -1.35
N ILE A 92 -1.63 -14.17 -1.87
CA ILE A 92 -0.86 -15.38 -1.59
C ILE A 92 -0.67 -15.52 -0.07
N LYS A 93 -0.96 -16.73 0.43
CA LYS A 93 -0.83 -17.06 1.85
C LYS A 93 0.60 -16.76 2.32
N ASP A 94 0.71 -16.21 3.52
CA ASP A 94 1.98 -15.87 4.21
C ASP A 94 2.84 -14.80 3.49
N ALA A 95 2.42 -14.28 2.33
CA ALA A 95 3.10 -13.15 1.69
C ALA A 95 2.96 -11.88 2.55
N PRO A 96 4.05 -11.09 2.70
CA PRO A 96 4.00 -9.81 3.41
C PRO A 96 3.02 -8.84 2.74
N TRP A 97 2.46 -7.96 3.55
CA TRP A 97 1.50 -6.98 3.06
C TRP A 97 1.47 -5.73 3.93
N GLN A 98 1.08 -4.63 3.33
CA GLN A 98 0.88 -3.35 3.98
C GLN A 98 -0.34 -2.62 3.41
N THR A 99 -0.67 -1.48 4.00
CA THR A 99 -1.64 -0.53 3.44
C THR A 99 -0.99 0.82 3.21
N THR A 100 -1.31 1.44 2.07
CA THR A 100 -1.13 2.86 1.81
C THR A 100 -2.50 3.51 1.77
N LEU A 101 -2.74 4.48 2.63
CA LEU A 101 -4.06 5.05 2.84
C LEU A 101 -4.05 6.55 2.55
N ILE A 102 -4.80 6.95 1.52
CA ILE A 102 -4.88 8.34 1.07
C ILE A 102 -6.19 8.96 1.54
N GLY A 103 -6.10 10.02 2.34
CA GLY A 103 -7.29 10.68 2.89
C GLY A 103 -6.96 11.64 4.02
N ARG A 104 -7.91 11.80 4.93
CA ARG A 104 -7.77 12.64 6.11
C ARG A 104 -7.83 11.79 7.40
N SER A 105 -8.65 12.21 8.37
CA SER A 105 -8.80 11.48 9.64
C SER A 105 -9.51 10.12 9.49
N GLU A 106 -10.28 9.90 8.44
CA GLU A 106 -11.01 8.66 8.17
C GLU A 106 -10.12 7.46 7.85
N ILE A 107 -8.86 7.67 7.48
CA ILE A 107 -7.92 6.58 7.16
C ILE A 107 -7.37 5.88 8.42
N TRP A 108 -7.36 6.54 9.57
CA TRP A 108 -6.71 6.06 10.78
C TRP A 108 -7.33 4.79 11.38
N PRO A 109 -8.66 4.58 11.36
CA PRO A 109 -9.23 3.29 11.74
C PRO A 109 -8.75 2.13 10.88
N VAL A 110 -8.48 2.36 9.58
CA VAL A 110 -7.95 1.34 8.67
C VAL A 110 -6.49 1.01 9.01
N HIS A 111 -5.64 2.01 9.33
CA HIS A 111 -4.28 1.77 9.82
C HIS A 111 -4.28 0.94 11.12
N ARG A 112 -5.16 1.27 12.07
CA ARG A 112 -5.33 0.47 13.31
C ARG A 112 -5.67 -0.97 12.96
N ARG A 113 -6.66 -1.17 12.09
CA ARG A 113 -7.07 -2.51 11.67
C ARG A 113 -5.97 -3.26 10.92
N THR A 114 -5.17 -2.57 10.11
CA THR A 114 -3.98 -3.14 9.45
C THR A 114 -2.99 -3.67 10.49
N ALA A 115 -2.69 -2.88 11.53
CA ALA A 115 -1.82 -3.31 12.62
C ALA A 115 -2.34 -4.56 13.35
N GLU A 116 -3.63 -4.59 13.68
CA GLU A 116 -4.31 -5.73 14.35
C GLU A 116 -4.27 -7.01 13.51
N LEU A 117 -4.39 -6.89 12.18
CA LEU A 117 -4.35 -8.02 11.25
C LEU A 117 -2.94 -8.44 10.84
N GLY A 118 -1.90 -7.81 11.38
CA GLY A 118 -0.50 -8.19 11.14
C GLY A 118 0.16 -7.55 9.93
N GLY A 119 -0.50 -6.60 9.26
CA GLY A 119 0.07 -5.85 8.12
C GLY A 119 1.12 -4.83 8.55
N HIS A 120 2.02 -4.49 7.65
CA HIS A 120 2.93 -3.35 7.83
C HIS A 120 2.19 -2.03 7.64
N LEU A 121 2.76 -0.95 8.15
CA LEU A 121 2.13 0.37 8.18
C LEU A 121 3.00 1.37 7.41
N ARG A 122 2.40 2.09 6.50
CA ARG A 122 3.02 3.18 5.75
C ARG A 122 2.17 4.44 5.86
N SER A 123 2.79 5.61 6.07
CA SER A 123 2.17 6.92 5.90
C SER A 123 3.23 7.99 5.68
N GLY A 124 2.82 9.10 5.10
CA GLY A 124 3.65 10.26 4.88
C GLY A 124 2.83 11.44 4.37
N LEU A 125 3.50 12.58 4.18
CA LEU A 125 2.85 13.79 3.64
C LEU A 125 2.36 13.63 2.19
N GLU A 126 2.80 12.58 1.48
CA GLU A 126 2.24 12.17 0.20
C GLU A 126 0.81 11.64 0.37
N ASP A 127 0.53 10.93 1.46
CA ASP A 127 -0.71 10.18 1.70
C ASP A 127 -1.74 11.01 2.49
N THR A 128 -1.28 11.73 3.51
CA THR A 128 -2.14 12.56 4.37
C THR A 128 -1.37 13.69 5.05
N PHE A 129 -2.08 14.79 5.36
CA PHE A 129 -1.59 15.87 6.21
C PHE A 129 -2.25 15.88 7.59
N TYR A 130 -3.10 14.89 7.92
CA TYR A 130 -3.98 14.95 9.08
C TYR A 130 -3.73 13.80 10.05
N LEU A 131 -3.69 14.12 11.35
CA LEU A 131 -3.72 13.13 12.43
C LEU A 131 -5.16 12.64 12.70
N PRO A 132 -5.35 11.61 13.54
CA PRO A 132 -6.68 11.08 13.87
C PRO A 132 -7.65 12.14 14.41
N ASP A 133 -7.17 13.13 15.13
CA ASP A 133 -7.95 14.24 15.68
C ASP A 133 -8.27 15.34 14.66
N GLY A 134 -7.82 15.18 13.41
CA GLY A 134 -8.01 16.15 12.33
C GLY A 134 -7.01 17.29 12.32
N SER A 135 -6.06 17.34 13.26
CA SER A 135 -4.98 18.33 13.25
C SER A 135 -4.03 18.11 12.07
N LYS A 136 -3.49 19.22 11.53
CA LYS A 136 -2.53 19.17 10.43
C LYS A 136 -1.10 19.04 10.93
N VAL A 137 -0.32 18.26 10.20
CA VAL A 137 1.12 18.12 10.39
C VAL A 137 1.90 18.69 9.20
N THR A 138 3.15 19.06 9.45
CA THR A 138 4.08 19.65 8.46
C THR A 138 5.31 18.77 8.19
N SER A 139 5.36 17.59 8.83
CA SER A 139 6.43 16.61 8.64
C SER A 139 5.91 15.19 8.80
N ASN A 140 6.68 14.21 8.33
CA ASN A 140 6.30 12.80 8.44
C ASN A 140 6.35 12.27 9.89
N ALA A 141 7.18 12.86 10.76
CA ALA A 141 7.45 12.30 12.09
C ALA A 141 6.19 12.07 12.93
N PRO A 142 5.22 13.02 13.07
CA PRO A 142 4.00 12.77 13.83
C PRO A 142 3.12 11.65 13.23
N LEU A 143 3.09 11.51 11.89
CA LEU A 143 2.35 10.44 11.22
C LEU A 143 2.94 9.08 11.55
N ILE A 144 4.27 8.96 11.47
CA ILE A 144 4.99 7.72 11.78
C ILE A 144 4.86 7.36 13.27
N GLU A 145 4.92 8.33 14.18
CA GLU A 145 4.71 8.07 15.61
C GLU A 145 3.28 7.56 15.89
N GLN A 146 2.30 8.08 15.18
CA GLN A 146 0.91 7.58 15.29
C GLN A 146 0.80 6.13 14.81
N LEU A 147 1.46 5.77 13.69
CA LEU A 147 1.51 4.38 13.22
C LEU A 147 2.24 3.46 14.20
N ALA A 148 3.37 3.91 14.75
CA ALA A 148 4.11 3.18 15.78
C ALA A 148 3.27 2.96 17.04
N THR A 149 2.42 3.91 17.40
CA THR A 149 1.45 3.76 18.49
C THR A 149 0.45 2.66 18.20
N TYR A 150 -0.13 2.61 17.00
CA TYR A 150 -1.06 1.54 16.62
C TYR A 150 -0.40 0.16 16.58
N ALA A 151 0.86 0.08 16.12
CA ALA A 151 1.61 -1.17 16.19
C ALA A 151 1.77 -1.67 17.63
N ARG A 152 2.15 -0.79 18.57
CA ARG A 152 2.30 -1.11 19.99
C ARG A 152 0.97 -1.51 20.64
N GLU A 153 -0.12 -0.78 20.34
CA GLU A 153 -1.48 -1.09 20.81
C GLU A 153 -1.97 -2.47 20.33
N ALA A 154 -1.55 -2.87 19.13
CA ALA A 154 -1.79 -4.21 18.60
C ALA A 154 -0.83 -5.29 19.15
N GLY A 155 0.00 -4.97 20.16
CA GLY A 155 0.96 -5.89 20.76
C GLY A 155 2.19 -6.18 19.89
N ARG A 156 2.49 -5.32 18.92
CA ARG A 156 3.61 -5.50 17.99
C ARG A 156 4.75 -4.51 18.29
N ALA A 157 5.96 -5.00 18.17
CA ALA A 157 7.14 -4.14 18.21
C ALA A 157 7.35 -3.41 16.88
N VAL A 158 7.94 -2.21 16.94
CA VAL A 158 8.45 -1.53 15.75
C VAL A 158 9.81 -2.14 15.42
N ALA A 159 9.95 -2.68 14.21
CA ALA A 159 11.19 -3.31 13.78
C ALA A 159 12.34 -2.29 13.68
N SER A 160 13.53 -2.69 14.09
CA SER A 160 14.76 -1.95 13.77
C SER A 160 15.05 -2.03 12.25
N PRO A 161 15.90 -1.14 11.70
CA PRO A 161 16.29 -1.23 10.30
C PRO A 161 16.87 -2.59 9.89
N THR A 162 17.65 -3.22 10.76
CA THR A 162 18.22 -4.55 10.53
C THR A 162 17.14 -5.63 10.49
N GLU A 163 16.20 -5.64 11.44
CA GLU A 163 15.08 -6.57 11.44
C GLU A 163 14.18 -6.37 10.23
N ALA A 164 13.88 -5.12 9.85
CA ALA A 164 13.07 -4.82 8.67
C ALA A 164 13.74 -5.36 7.39
N ARG A 165 15.06 -5.19 7.23
CA ARG A 165 15.80 -5.77 6.11
C ARG A 165 15.71 -7.30 6.07
N GLN A 166 15.87 -7.95 7.23
CA GLN A 166 15.74 -9.40 7.34
C GLN A 166 14.32 -9.88 6.98
N MET A 167 13.28 -9.19 7.48
CA MET A 167 11.88 -9.52 7.19
C MET A 167 11.54 -9.40 5.71
N LEU A 168 12.14 -8.42 5.02
CA LEU A 168 11.96 -8.17 3.60
C LEU A 168 12.93 -8.97 2.70
N GLY A 169 13.82 -9.79 3.27
CA GLY A 169 14.80 -10.54 2.50
C GLY A 169 15.89 -9.67 1.86
N LEU A 170 16.11 -8.45 2.36
CA LEU A 170 17.13 -7.54 1.88
C LEU A 170 18.48 -7.83 2.55
N ALA A 171 19.57 -7.53 1.83
CA ALA A 171 20.90 -7.67 2.38
C ALA A 171 21.05 -6.81 3.66
N VAL A 172 21.57 -7.43 4.71
CA VAL A 172 21.93 -6.73 5.94
C VAL A 172 23.34 -6.18 5.76
N ALA A 173 23.48 -4.87 5.86
CA ALA A 173 24.79 -4.20 5.79
C ALA A 173 25.58 -4.40 7.08
#